data_a1cc33b128242e12b4cb6d34eaf2436e
#
_entry.id   a1cc33b128242e12b4cb6d34eaf2436e
#
_cell.length_a   1.000
_cell.length_b   1.000
_cell.length_c   1.000
_cell.angle_alpha   90.00
_cell.angle_beta   90.00
_cell.angle_gamma   90.00
#
_symmetry.space_group_name_H-M   'P 1'
#
loop_
_entity.id
_entity.type
_entity.pdbx_description
1 polymer ?
#
loop_
_entity_poly.entity_id
_entity_poly.type
_entity_poly.pdbx_seq_one_letter_code
_entity_poly.pdbx_strand_id
1 'polypeptide(L)'
;MTNLGKSKIRYGSYIQSREDSKIPRIEGYADQLSVIPGQEITFHISTTLTKYSVIIARIGVKREPVWAKEDIAGVEYSVPEDASSHGCRWPPAFSLTVPGMWRSGYYCAQLSGCGVNRGTVQGKVSFVVRSASPGCDTSILLQRTTNTDNAYNSWGGTTLYNGPNGPGTRVSFDRPFAGFPGCERYLGSISADSVSDLDRCCSSDELTAALVEIDIYLSEFCNMQVVSHGNRWHILDAGNTFTCERKKEAIHVYDGFTTWQSNWHHWERHFVNWAEGEGYEIDYAVNSDLEFHPDILNHYRLVLSVGHDEYWSSPMRDNLENFIGNGGNVAFFSGNTAWWQVRSEDSGRALTCWKDEYESDPIYRSGDRKLLSIMWCHPLVNRPENYLTGVSFAYGGYSNFFDQNLEGPWGYTVHNPEHWIFQGTGLQRGDIFGDKDMVGNYECDGCDFHIRNGIPVPTYRDGTPETFQILGTAPASLSSADQSLEMVSKALYGPHSTQQISQPGAAVLGTYERGGTVVTTGCTDWVSGLRGGDSHVVRITRNILDRLSN
;
A
#
# COMPACT_ATOMS: atom_id res chain seq x y z
N MET A 1 22.07 6.79 27.79
CA MET A 1 23.11 6.78 26.73
C MET A 1 23.51 5.33 26.50
N THR A 2 22.84 4.65 25.60
CA THR A 2 23.27 3.36 25.08
C THR A 2 23.07 3.42 23.58
N ASN A 3 24.19 3.43 22.86
CA ASN A 3 24.28 3.36 21.41
C ASN A 3 23.53 2.10 20.91
N LEU A 4 22.31 2.27 20.44
CA LEU A 4 21.70 1.35 19.49
C LEU A 4 22.48 1.54 18.19
N GLY A 5 23.40 0.61 17.93
CA GLY A 5 24.23 0.61 16.74
C GLY A 5 23.34 0.65 15.51
N LYS A 6 23.34 1.79 14.83
CA LYS A 6 22.89 1.88 13.45
C LYS A 6 23.65 0.83 12.67
N SER A 7 23.00 -0.30 12.39
CA SER A 7 23.51 -1.23 11.40
C SER A 7 23.49 -0.45 10.07
N LYS A 8 24.64 0.09 9.71
CA LYS A 8 24.88 0.60 8.37
C LYS A 8 24.81 -0.61 7.43
N ILE A 9 23.62 -0.99 7.03
CA ILE A 9 23.46 -1.81 5.83
C ILE A 9 24.10 -0.98 4.72
N ARG A 10 25.24 -1.44 4.23
CA ARG A 10 25.96 -0.77 3.15
C ARG A 10 25.20 -1.02 1.85
N TYR A 11 24.26 -0.15 1.52
CA TYR A 11 23.50 -0.18 0.26
C TYR A 11 24.40 -0.09 -0.99
N GLY A 12 25.63 0.41 -0.86
CA GLY A 12 26.63 0.42 -1.94
C GLY A 12 27.06 -0.95 -2.44
N SER A 13 26.52 -2.04 -1.86
CA SER A 13 26.83 -3.40 -2.25
C SER A 13 25.69 -4.14 -2.95
N TYR A 14 24.50 -3.52 -3.20
CA TYR A 14 23.38 -4.27 -3.78
C TYR A 14 23.73 -4.84 -5.16
N ILE A 15 24.16 -3.99 -6.09
CA ILE A 15 24.56 -4.42 -7.44
C ILE A 15 25.77 -5.34 -7.35
N GLN A 16 26.79 -4.97 -6.57
CA GLN A 16 28.01 -5.73 -6.41
C GLN A 16 27.78 -7.06 -5.68
N SER A 17 26.99 -7.09 -4.61
CA SER A 17 26.61 -8.33 -3.93
C SER A 17 25.74 -9.25 -4.79
N ARG A 18 24.95 -8.66 -5.69
CA ARG A 18 24.14 -9.40 -6.66
C ARG A 18 25.03 -10.04 -7.75
N GLU A 19 26.01 -9.31 -8.27
CA GLU A 19 26.95 -9.82 -9.29
C GLU A 19 27.92 -10.85 -8.72
N ASP A 20 28.36 -10.67 -7.48
CA ASP A 20 29.24 -11.61 -6.76
C ASP A 20 28.49 -12.86 -6.25
N SER A 21 27.16 -12.83 -6.19
CA SER A 21 26.37 -13.95 -5.67
C SER A 21 26.23 -15.01 -6.76
N LYS A 22 26.65 -16.24 -6.42
CA LYS A 22 26.40 -17.46 -7.21
C LYS A 22 24.97 -18.00 -7.03
N ILE A 23 24.07 -17.24 -6.39
CA ILE A 23 22.70 -17.65 -6.12
C ILE A 23 21.91 -17.57 -7.42
N PRO A 24 21.29 -18.67 -7.87
CA PRO A 24 20.42 -18.64 -9.04
C PRO A 24 19.24 -17.68 -8.80
N ARG A 25 18.88 -16.90 -9.83
CA ARG A 25 17.82 -15.89 -9.74
C ARG A 25 17.04 -15.76 -11.04
N ILE A 26 15.82 -15.30 -10.92
CA ILE A 26 14.96 -14.89 -12.01
C ILE A 26 14.14 -13.68 -11.56
N GLU A 27 14.22 -12.60 -12.30
CA GLU A 27 13.64 -11.30 -11.95
C GLU A 27 13.09 -10.64 -13.21
N GLY A 28 12.08 -9.78 -13.05
CA GLY A 28 11.52 -9.09 -14.20
C GLY A 28 10.54 -7.98 -13.85
N TYR A 29 10.09 -7.29 -14.90
CA TYR A 29 9.07 -6.26 -14.85
C TYR A 29 8.28 -6.27 -16.16
N ALA A 30 7.10 -5.66 -16.15
CA ALA A 30 6.29 -5.44 -17.34
C ALA A 30 6.44 -4.00 -17.84
N ASP A 31 6.30 -3.81 -19.14
CA ASP A 31 6.34 -2.49 -19.79
C ASP A 31 5.13 -1.61 -19.45
N GLN A 32 4.06 -2.21 -18.90
CA GLN A 32 2.85 -1.52 -18.45
C GLN A 32 2.42 -2.00 -17.06
N LEU A 33 1.90 -1.08 -16.25
CA LEU A 33 1.33 -1.40 -14.93
C LEU A 33 -0.11 -1.89 -15.05
N SER A 34 -0.83 -1.40 -16.07
CA SER A 34 -2.19 -1.82 -16.36
C SER A 34 -2.42 -1.92 -17.87
N VAL A 35 -3.26 -2.86 -18.26
CA VAL A 35 -3.65 -3.13 -19.66
C VAL A 35 -5.13 -3.44 -19.73
N ILE A 36 -5.73 -3.30 -20.91
CA ILE A 36 -7.10 -3.82 -21.17
C ILE A 36 -7.04 -5.06 -22.06
N PRO A 37 -8.03 -5.94 -22.01
CA PRO A 37 -8.16 -7.06 -22.95
C PRO A 37 -8.01 -6.61 -24.42
N GLY A 38 -7.21 -7.34 -25.20
CA GLY A 38 -6.85 -7.00 -26.57
C GLY A 38 -5.55 -6.20 -26.72
N GLN A 39 -5.05 -5.56 -25.67
CA GLN A 39 -3.73 -4.90 -25.69
C GLN A 39 -2.60 -5.93 -25.50
N GLU A 40 -1.42 -5.57 -25.98
CA GLU A 40 -0.19 -6.32 -25.75
C GLU A 40 0.49 -5.81 -24.48
N ILE A 41 1.00 -6.74 -23.66
CA ILE A 41 1.90 -6.49 -22.53
C ILE A 41 3.21 -7.24 -22.78
N THR A 42 4.33 -6.56 -22.52
CA THR A 42 5.68 -7.09 -22.72
C THR A 42 6.38 -7.29 -21.40
N PHE A 43 7.02 -8.46 -21.25
CA PHE A 43 7.77 -8.83 -20.06
C PHE A 43 9.27 -8.77 -20.34
N HIS A 44 10.00 -8.12 -19.44
CA HIS A 44 11.45 -7.96 -19.46
C HIS A 44 12.04 -8.79 -18.31
N ILE A 45 12.71 -9.88 -18.65
CA ILE A 45 13.17 -10.88 -17.67
C ILE A 45 14.68 -11.05 -17.75
N SER A 46 15.34 -11.02 -16.59
CA SER A 46 16.75 -11.39 -16.44
C SER A 46 16.86 -12.60 -15.52
N THR A 47 17.61 -13.62 -15.93
CA THR A 47 17.77 -14.84 -15.15
C THR A 47 19.12 -15.50 -15.40
N THR A 48 19.68 -16.13 -14.34
CA THR A 48 20.85 -16.99 -14.41
C THR A 48 20.51 -18.42 -14.89
N LEU A 49 19.22 -18.73 -15.04
CA LEU A 49 18.75 -20.03 -15.50
C LEU A 49 18.88 -20.13 -17.02
N THR A 50 19.16 -21.32 -17.53
CA THR A 50 19.20 -21.56 -18.99
C THR A 50 17.80 -21.57 -19.61
N LYS A 51 16.79 -21.98 -18.83
CA LYS A 51 15.39 -22.02 -19.21
C LYS A 51 14.51 -21.76 -18.01
N TYR A 52 13.31 -21.21 -18.26
CA TYR A 52 12.28 -21.00 -17.25
C TYR A 52 10.88 -21.14 -17.85
N SER A 53 9.90 -21.25 -16.98
CA SER A 53 8.47 -21.29 -17.30
C SER A 53 7.75 -20.12 -16.64
N VAL A 54 6.62 -19.72 -17.20
CA VAL A 54 5.74 -18.66 -16.70
C VAL A 54 4.33 -19.20 -16.54
N ILE A 55 3.71 -18.93 -15.42
CA ILE A 55 2.27 -19.10 -15.19
C ILE A 55 1.70 -17.74 -14.82
N ILE A 56 0.74 -17.23 -15.59
CA ILE A 56 0.01 -16.03 -15.23
C ILE A 56 -1.30 -16.43 -14.56
N ALA A 57 -1.55 -15.86 -13.39
CA ALA A 57 -2.78 -16.10 -12.64
C ALA A 57 -3.43 -14.77 -12.24
N ARG A 58 -4.76 -14.70 -12.27
CA ARG A 58 -5.54 -13.68 -11.55
C ARG A 58 -5.53 -14.03 -10.07
N ILE A 59 -5.24 -13.04 -9.24
CA ILE A 59 -5.19 -13.17 -7.79
C ILE A 59 -6.35 -12.37 -7.19
N GLY A 60 -7.34 -13.05 -6.69
CA GLY A 60 -8.47 -12.52 -5.92
C GLY A 60 -8.70 -13.44 -4.72
N VAL A 61 -9.97 -13.67 -4.35
CA VAL A 61 -10.32 -14.66 -3.31
C VAL A 61 -9.77 -16.04 -3.66
N LYS A 62 -9.57 -16.31 -4.94
CA LYS A 62 -8.90 -17.52 -5.45
C LYS A 62 -7.78 -17.12 -6.41
N ARG A 63 -6.75 -17.95 -6.44
CA ARG A 63 -5.73 -17.90 -7.48
C ARG A 63 -6.26 -18.66 -8.71
N GLU A 64 -6.44 -17.97 -9.83
CA GLU A 64 -6.98 -18.52 -11.07
C GLU A 64 -5.91 -18.49 -12.17
N PRO A 65 -5.18 -19.60 -12.45
CA PRO A 65 -4.25 -19.66 -13.57
C PRO A 65 -4.99 -19.46 -14.90
N VAL A 66 -4.52 -18.53 -15.72
CA VAL A 66 -5.19 -18.15 -16.97
C VAL A 66 -4.32 -18.32 -18.21
N TRP A 67 -2.99 -18.41 -18.03
CA TRP A 67 -2.05 -18.58 -19.12
C TRP A 67 -0.74 -19.20 -18.62
N ALA A 68 -0.09 -19.98 -19.49
CA ALA A 68 1.21 -20.55 -19.18
C ALA A 68 2.07 -20.64 -20.45
N LYS A 69 3.40 -20.55 -20.26
CA LYS A 69 4.40 -20.81 -21.30
C LYS A 69 5.62 -21.47 -20.66
N GLU A 70 6.05 -22.55 -21.27
CA GLU A 70 7.21 -23.34 -20.82
C GLU A 70 8.42 -23.16 -21.73
N ASP A 71 9.58 -23.62 -21.28
CA ASP A 71 10.82 -23.69 -22.06
C ASP A 71 11.29 -22.36 -22.66
N ILE A 72 11.03 -21.23 -21.96
CA ILE A 72 11.53 -19.93 -22.38
C ILE A 72 13.05 -19.89 -22.12
N ALA A 73 13.82 -19.49 -23.13
CA ALA A 73 15.27 -19.34 -23.00
C ALA A 73 15.60 -18.24 -21.98
N GLY A 74 16.45 -18.58 -21.01
CA GLY A 74 16.91 -17.63 -20.00
C GLY A 74 18.14 -16.87 -20.50
N VAL A 75 18.17 -15.57 -20.19
CA VAL A 75 19.32 -14.69 -20.45
C VAL A 75 19.54 -13.83 -19.20
N GLU A 76 20.78 -13.72 -18.79
CA GLU A 76 21.17 -12.80 -17.71
C GLU A 76 21.60 -11.47 -18.32
N TYR A 77 21.00 -10.37 -17.80
CA TYR A 77 21.35 -9.01 -18.18
C TYR A 77 22.00 -8.27 -17.00
N SER A 78 22.93 -7.39 -17.31
CA SER A 78 23.52 -6.47 -16.33
C SER A 78 22.47 -5.51 -15.79
N VAL A 79 22.69 -5.05 -14.56
CA VAL A 79 21.87 -4.01 -13.92
C VAL A 79 22.60 -2.69 -14.07
N PRO A 80 21.99 -1.69 -14.74
CA PRO A 80 22.56 -0.35 -14.82
C PRO A 80 22.67 0.29 -13.42
N GLU A 81 23.69 1.11 -13.21
CA GLU A 81 23.88 1.83 -11.93
C GLU A 81 22.69 2.74 -11.59
N ASP A 82 22.03 3.28 -12.61
CA ASP A 82 20.86 4.16 -12.51
C ASP A 82 19.51 3.40 -12.60
N ALA A 83 19.51 2.08 -12.45
CA ALA A 83 18.31 1.26 -12.63
C ALA A 83 17.14 1.68 -11.70
N SER A 84 17.44 2.10 -10.47
CA SER A 84 16.41 2.58 -9.54
C SER A 84 15.64 3.79 -10.08
N SER A 85 16.31 4.69 -10.78
CA SER A 85 15.75 5.94 -11.27
C SER A 85 15.36 5.90 -12.76
N HIS A 86 16.08 5.14 -13.63
CA HIS A 86 15.89 5.14 -15.08
C HIS A 86 15.59 3.76 -15.66
N GLY A 87 15.31 2.77 -14.81
CA GLY A 87 14.95 1.43 -15.23
C GLY A 87 16.11 0.57 -15.72
N CYS A 88 15.83 -0.69 -15.87
CA CYS A 88 16.82 -1.71 -16.28
C CYS A 88 17.13 -1.71 -17.77
N ARG A 89 16.23 -1.25 -18.60
CA ARG A 89 16.38 -1.24 -20.06
C ARG A 89 16.70 -2.64 -20.64
N TRP A 90 16.24 -3.69 -19.97
CA TRP A 90 16.40 -5.06 -20.46
C TRP A 90 15.59 -5.28 -21.74
N PRO A 91 16.06 -6.08 -22.69
CA PRO A 91 15.28 -6.44 -23.86
C PRO A 91 14.00 -7.20 -23.51
N PRO A 92 12.98 -7.18 -24.40
CA PRO A 92 11.80 -8.04 -24.27
C PRO A 92 12.18 -9.52 -24.21
N ALA A 93 11.64 -10.25 -23.23
CA ALA A 93 11.76 -11.70 -23.13
C ALA A 93 10.59 -12.40 -23.84
N PHE A 94 9.38 -11.89 -23.66
CA PHE A 94 8.19 -12.31 -24.39
C PHE A 94 7.09 -11.24 -24.26
N SER A 95 6.14 -11.26 -25.17
CA SER A 95 4.93 -10.46 -25.14
C SER A 95 3.68 -11.37 -25.12
N LEU A 96 2.57 -10.82 -24.68
CA LEU A 96 1.27 -11.47 -24.64
C LEU A 96 0.19 -10.46 -25.01
N THR A 97 -0.63 -10.77 -26.01
CA THR A 97 -1.91 -10.06 -26.18
C THR A 97 -2.89 -10.57 -25.14
N VAL A 98 -3.38 -9.68 -24.28
CA VAL A 98 -4.30 -10.05 -23.18
C VAL A 98 -5.60 -10.60 -23.77
N PRO A 99 -6.00 -11.85 -23.45
CA PRO A 99 -7.21 -12.45 -24.00
C PRO A 99 -8.49 -11.68 -23.60
N GLY A 100 -9.45 -11.60 -24.53
CA GLY A 100 -10.69 -10.87 -24.33
C GLY A 100 -11.57 -11.36 -23.18
N MET A 101 -11.35 -12.58 -22.71
CA MET A 101 -12.08 -13.19 -21.59
C MET A 101 -11.47 -12.91 -20.21
N TRP A 102 -10.30 -12.27 -20.15
CA TRP A 102 -9.71 -11.97 -18.85
C TRP A 102 -10.50 -10.86 -18.15
N ARG A 103 -10.95 -11.16 -16.94
CA ARG A 103 -11.69 -10.22 -16.11
C ARG A 103 -10.74 -9.16 -15.54
N SER A 104 -11.29 -8.03 -15.15
CA SER A 104 -10.57 -7.04 -14.37
C SER A 104 -9.99 -7.65 -13.10
N GLY A 105 -8.77 -7.21 -12.71
CA GLY A 105 -8.12 -7.80 -11.53
C GLY A 105 -6.62 -7.55 -11.46
N TYR A 106 -6.05 -7.96 -10.35
CA TYR A 106 -4.60 -8.07 -10.16
C TYR A 106 -4.10 -9.40 -10.70
N TYR A 107 -3.07 -9.35 -11.53
CA TYR A 107 -2.46 -10.51 -12.18
C TYR A 107 -1.00 -10.64 -11.77
N CYS A 108 -0.58 -11.87 -11.53
CA CYS A 108 0.79 -12.22 -11.21
C CYS A 108 1.33 -13.22 -12.24
N ALA A 109 2.38 -12.84 -12.96
CA ALA A 109 3.18 -13.74 -13.77
C ALA A 109 4.26 -14.36 -12.89
N GLN A 110 4.03 -15.60 -12.48
CA GLN A 110 4.97 -16.42 -11.74
C GLN A 110 6.00 -17.01 -12.68
N LEU A 111 7.26 -16.69 -12.40
CA LEU A 111 8.43 -17.18 -13.14
C LEU A 111 9.05 -18.33 -12.35
N SER A 112 9.38 -19.44 -12.98
CA SER A 112 10.01 -20.57 -12.26
C SER A 112 10.94 -21.38 -13.14
N GLY A 113 12.00 -21.95 -12.56
CA GLY A 113 12.89 -22.86 -13.23
C GLY A 113 13.80 -23.63 -12.28
N CYS A 114 14.54 -24.61 -12.80
CA CYS A 114 15.44 -25.44 -11.99
C CYS A 114 16.84 -24.81 -11.92
N GLY A 115 17.29 -24.53 -10.70
CA GLY A 115 18.68 -24.14 -10.43
C GLY A 115 19.66 -25.33 -10.49
N VAL A 116 20.95 -25.02 -10.48
CA VAL A 116 22.07 -25.99 -10.64
C VAL A 116 21.98 -27.15 -9.61
N ASN A 117 21.47 -26.92 -8.42
CA ASN A 117 21.34 -27.92 -7.34
C ASN A 117 19.94 -28.57 -7.28
N ARG A 118 19.15 -28.56 -8.36
CA ARG A 118 17.77 -29.05 -8.45
C ARG A 118 16.77 -28.31 -7.53
N GLY A 119 17.15 -27.19 -6.95
CA GLY A 119 16.22 -26.31 -6.24
C GLY A 119 15.38 -25.50 -7.26
N THR A 120 14.12 -25.23 -6.93
CA THR A 120 13.28 -24.34 -7.71
C THR A 120 13.68 -22.90 -7.47
N VAL A 121 13.93 -22.14 -8.53
CA VAL A 121 14.17 -20.69 -8.50
C VAL A 121 12.88 -20.02 -8.97
N GLN A 122 12.42 -19.05 -8.23
CA GLN A 122 11.15 -18.37 -8.50
C GLN A 122 11.34 -16.85 -8.55
N GLY A 123 10.47 -16.20 -9.33
CA GLY A 123 10.34 -14.76 -9.43
C GLY A 123 8.92 -14.40 -9.84
N LYS A 124 8.58 -13.13 -9.78
CA LYS A 124 7.25 -12.65 -10.13
C LYS A 124 7.26 -11.31 -10.83
N VAL A 125 6.25 -11.10 -11.68
CA VAL A 125 5.92 -9.79 -12.27
C VAL A 125 4.43 -9.58 -12.13
N SER A 126 4.00 -8.48 -11.52
CA SER A 126 2.60 -8.16 -11.34
C SER A 126 2.14 -7.03 -12.26
N PHE A 127 0.87 -7.07 -12.64
CA PHE A 127 0.19 -6.05 -13.43
C PHE A 127 -1.32 -6.10 -13.18
N VAL A 128 -2.03 -5.08 -13.62
CA VAL A 128 -3.49 -5.00 -13.55
C VAL A 128 -4.09 -5.22 -14.94
N VAL A 129 -5.15 -6.00 -15.03
CA VAL A 129 -6.03 -5.98 -16.19
C VAL A 129 -7.24 -5.12 -15.81
N ARG A 130 -7.42 -4.00 -16.52
CA ARG A 130 -8.60 -3.15 -16.40
C ARG A 130 -9.78 -3.79 -17.12
N SER A 131 -10.99 -3.41 -16.75
CA SER A 131 -12.20 -3.89 -17.44
C SER A 131 -12.20 -3.49 -18.93
N ALA A 132 -12.58 -4.42 -19.78
CA ALA A 132 -12.85 -4.14 -21.20
C ALA A 132 -14.13 -3.34 -21.40
N SER A 133 -15.03 -3.39 -20.41
CA SER A 133 -16.33 -2.70 -20.40
C SER A 133 -16.54 -2.05 -19.02
N PRO A 134 -15.84 -0.93 -18.73
CA PRO A 134 -15.88 -0.29 -17.43
C PRO A 134 -17.31 -0.03 -16.95
N GLY A 135 -17.61 -0.37 -15.70
CA GLY A 135 -18.91 -0.12 -15.06
C GLY A 135 -20.05 -1.03 -15.51
N CYS A 136 -19.83 -2.00 -16.41
CA CYS A 136 -20.89 -2.89 -16.88
C CYS A 136 -21.25 -4.00 -15.90
N ASP A 137 -20.24 -4.59 -15.27
CA ASP A 137 -20.42 -5.71 -14.34
C ASP A 137 -20.47 -5.24 -12.88
N THR A 138 -19.84 -4.10 -12.59
CA THR A 138 -19.78 -3.51 -11.25
C THR A 138 -19.70 -1.98 -11.31
N SER A 139 -20.23 -1.32 -10.28
CA SER A 139 -20.10 0.12 -10.05
C SER A 139 -18.91 0.49 -9.16
N ILE A 140 -18.06 -0.49 -8.76
CA ILE A 140 -16.96 -0.33 -7.83
C ILE A 140 -15.61 -0.42 -8.57
N LEU A 141 -14.77 0.61 -8.41
CA LEU A 141 -13.40 0.62 -8.91
C LEU A 141 -12.40 0.63 -7.74
N LEU A 142 -11.52 -0.34 -7.67
CA LEU A 142 -10.36 -0.33 -6.78
C LEU A 142 -9.17 0.28 -7.51
N GLN A 143 -8.71 1.43 -7.02
CA GLN A 143 -7.45 2.03 -7.45
C GLN A 143 -6.31 1.44 -6.63
N ARG A 144 -5.39 0.73 -7.30
CA ARG A 144 -4.19 0.18 -6.67
C ARG A 144 -3.14 1.26 -6.42
N THR A 145 -2.49 1.17 -5.27
CA THR A 145 -1.53 2.15 -4.74
C THR A 145 -0.10 1.94 -5.30
N THR A 146 0.02 1.82 -6.61
CA THR A 146 1.27 1.48 -7.31
C THR A 146 2.37 2.53 -7.16
N ASN A 147 2.02 3.80 -6.96
CA ASN A 147 3.00 4.86 -6.74
C ASN A 147 3.73 4.67 -5.42
N THR A 148 2.99 4.34 -4.35
CA THR A 148 3.57 4.04 -3.03
C THR A 148 4.44 2.78 -3.11
N ASP A 149 3.97 1.73 -3.77
CA ASP A 149 4.76 0.53 -4.03
C ASP A 149 6.13 0.89 -4.64
N ASN A 150 6.16 1.74 -5.67
CA ASN A 150 7.39 2.11 -6.35
C ASN A 150 8.30 3.04 -5.52
N ALA A 151 7.70 3.95 -4.72
CA ALA A 151 8.43 4.85 -3.84
C ALA A 151 9.30 4.11 -2.82
N TYR A 152 8.82 2.97 -2.35
CA TYR A 152 9.49 2.09 -1.38
C TYR A 152 10.29 0.95 -2.03
N ASN A 153 10.16 0.70 -3.33
CA ASN A 153 10.86 -0.39 -4.00
C ASN A 153 12.38 -0.25 -3.88
N SER A 154 13.01 -1.09 -3.06
CA SER A 154 14.46 -1.05 -2.81
C SER A 154 15.31 -1.75 -3.88
N TRP A 155 14.67 -2.40 -4.87
CA TRP A 155 15.41 -3.05 -5.94
C TRP A 155 16.24 -2.02 -6.74
N GLY A 156 17.50 -2.33 -6.98
CA GLY A 156 18.46 -1.39 -7.57
C GLY A 156 19.16 -0.48 -6.56
N GLY A 157 18.80 -0.56 -5.25
CA GLY A 157 19.54 0.05 -4.13
C GLY A 157 19.12 1.46 -3.74
N THR A 158 18.17 2.11 -4.45
CA THR A 158 17.70 3.45 -4.11
C THR A 158 16.16 3.53 -4.15
N THR A 159 15.59 4.15 -3.12
CA THR A 159 14.16 4.46 -2.97
C THR A 159 13.97 5.97 -2.80
N LEU A 160 12.73 6.44 -2.68
CA LEU A 160 12.47 7.84 -2.29
C LEU A 160 12.76 8.14 -0.81
N TYR A 161 13.24 7.16 -0.03
CA TYR A 161 13.62 7.30 1.38
C TYR A 161 15.08 7.01 1.65
N ASN A 162 15.68 6.08 0.92
CA ASN A 162 17.01 5.56 1.20
C ASN A 162 17.81 5.33 -0.09
N GLY A 163 19.13 5.43 0.03
CA GLY A 163 20.08 5.09 -1.01
C GLY A 163 21.52 5.27 -0.53
N PRO A 164 22.52 4.83 -1.32
CA PRO A 164 23.94 4.96 -0.96
C PRO A 164 24.39 6.41 -0.73
N ASN A 165 23.76 7.33 -1.45
CA ASN A 165 24.05 8.76 -1.41
C ASN A 165 22.89 9.59 -0.81
N GLY A 166 21.98 8.94 -0.05
CA GLY A 166 20.75 9.52 0.45
C GLY A 166 19.53 9.10 -0.36
N PRO A 167 18.34 9.63 -0.04
CA PRO A 167 17.11 9.36 -0.78
C PRO A 167 17.23 9.71 -2.26
N GLY A 168 16.60 8.91 -3.12
CA GLY A 168 16.42 9.28 -4.53
C GLY A 168 15.34 10.33 -4.70
N THR A 169 15.45 11.13 -5.74
CA THR A 169 14.41 12.09 -6.15
C THR A 169 13.58 11.60 -7.33
N ARG A 170 13.95 10.45 -7.90
CA ARG A 170 13.28 9.81 -9.03
C ARG A 170 13.31 8.30 -8.87
N VAL A 171 12.21 7.63 -9.15
CA VAL A 171 12.10 6.16 -9.19
C VAL A 171 11.37 5.69 -10.44
N SER A 172 11.88 4.62 -11.07
CA SER A 172 11.31 4.01 -12.26
C SER A 172 10.51 2.77 -11.93
N PHE A 173 9.43 2.53 -12.68
CA PHE A 173 8.69 1.27 -12.68
C PHE A 173 9.35 0.19 -13.58
N ASP A 174 10.28 0.58 -14.47
CA ASP A 174 10.96 -0.34 -15.42
C ASP A 174 12.08 -1.11 -14.73
N ARG A 175 11.78 -1.71 -13.59
CA ARG A 175 12.69 -2.53 -12.78
C ARG A 175 11.90 -3.57 -11.97
N PRO A 176 12.52 -4.69 -11.61
CA PRO A 176 11.88 -5.65 -10.73
C PRO A 176 11.45 -5.03 -9.40
N PHE A 177 10.51 -5.69 -8.74
CA PHE A 177 10.24 -5.44 -7.33
C PHE A 177 11.24 -6.21 -6.47
N ALA A 178 11.72 -5.58 -5.39
CA ALA A 178 12.58 -6.24 -4.44
C ALA A 178 11.83 -7.39 -3.76
N GLY A 179 12.39 -8.58 -3.79
CA GLY A 179 12.00 -9.67 -2.90
C GLY A 179 12.71 -9.54 -1.54
N PHE A 180 12.26 -10.28 -0.54
CA PHE A 180 12.88 -10.31 0.77
C PHE A 180 14.28 -10.95 0.69
N PRO A 181 15.38 -10.23 0.99
CA PRO A 181 16.69 -10.87 1.04
C PRO A 181 16.76 -11.79 2.25
N GLY A 182 16.79 -13.08 2.03
CA GLY A 182 17.07 -14.08 3.08
C GLY A 182 15.97 -15.09 3.36
N CYS A 183 14.76 -14.93 2.88
CA CYS A 183 13.68 -15.91 3.06
C CYS A 183 13.80 -17.15 2.17
N GLU A 184 14.64 -17.10 1.14
CA GLU A 184 15.00 -18.29 0.32
C GLU A 184 15.50 -19.46 1.17
N ARG A 185 16.03 -19.22 2.36
CA ARG A 185 16.48 -20.26 3.30
C ARG A 185 15.32 -21.02 3.96
N TYR A 186 14.16 -20.39 4.07
CA TYR A 186 13.00 -20.94 4.78
C TYR A 186 11.99 -21.60 3.84
N LEU A 187 11.84 -21.09 2.62
CA LEU A 187 10.84 -21.55 1.67
C LEU A 187 11.14 -22.95 1.07
N GLY A 188 12.41 -23.37 1.04
CA GLY A 188 12.80 -24.68 0.52
C GLY A 188 12.43 -25.89 1.39
N SER A 189 11.93 -25.68 2.61
CA SER A 189 11.68 -26.75 3.59
C SER A 189 10.40 -26.59 4.41
N ILE A 190 9.46 -25.77 3.99
CA ILE A 190 8.21 -25.57 4.73
C ILE A 190 7.35 -26.82 4.64
N SER A 191 7.35 -27.61 5.72
CA SER A 191 6.34 -28.62 6.04
C SER A 191 5.48 -28.09 7.19
N ALA A 192 4.33 -28.72 7.44
CA ALA A 192 3.49 -28.39 8.59
C ALA A 192 4.27 -28.38 9.94
N ASP A 193 5.28 -29.21 10.04
CA ASP A 193 6.15 -29.31 11.22
C ASP A 193 7.13 -28.11 11.31
N SER A 194 7.49 -27.49 10.18
CA SER A 194 8.43 -26.37 10.12
C SER A 194 7.85 -25.06 10.66
N VAL A 195 6.53 -24.86 10.60
CA VAL A 195 5.89 -23.66 11.16
C VAL A 195 5.96 -23.65 12.69
N SER A 196 5.86 -24.82 13.33
CA SER A 196 6.04 -24.96 14.78
C SER A 196 7.49 -24.77 15.24
N ASP A 197 8.45 -25.00 14.35
CA ASP A 197 9.88 -24.83 14.64
C ASP A 197 10.36 -23.37 14.45
N LEU A 198 9.71 -22.61 13.56
CA LEU A 198 9.98 -21.16 13.40
C LEU A 198 9.75 -20.38 14.70
N ASP A 199 8.75 -20.76 15.50
CA ASP A 199 8.44 -20.12 16.79
C ASP A 199 9.52 -20.36 17.86
N ARG A 200 10.40 -21.35 17.66
CA ARG A 200 11.48 -21.70 18.60
C ARG A 200 12.84 -21.12 18.23
N CYS A 201 13.06 -20.78 16.96
CA CYS A 201 14.39 -20.52 16.43
C CYS A 201 14.65 -19.08 16.01
N CYS A 202 13.58 -18.24 15.87
CA CYS A 202 13.69 -16.89 15.34
C CYS A 202 13.37 -15.84 16.41
N SER A 203 13.98 -14.65 16.29
CA SER A 203 13.50 -13.46 16.99
C SER A 203 12.06 -13.13 16.54
N SER A 204 11.32 -12.37 17.36
CA SER A 204 9.94 -11.99 17.02
C SER A 204 9.84 -11.29 15.65
N ASP A 205 10.86 -10.52 15.31
CA ASP A 205 10.93 -9.75 14.07
C ASP A 205 11.19 -10.64 12.85
N GLU A 206 12.13 -11.60 12.99
CA GLU A 206 12.40 -12.59 11.95
C GLU A 206 11.21 -13.52 11.72
N LEU A 207 10.48 -13.88 12.77
CA LEU A 207 9.28 -14.72 12.66
C LEU A 207 8.17 -14.01 11.91
N THR A 208 7.92 -12.74 12.19
CA THR A 208 6.87 -11.99 11.50
C THR A 208 7.23 -11.75 10.03
N ALA A 209 8.50 -11.40 9.76
CA ALA A 209 9.00 -11.31 8.40
C ALA A 209 8.80 -12.64 7.65
N ALA A 210 9.18 -13.76 8.25
CA ALA A 210 8.99 -15.08 7.67
C ALA A 210 7.51 -15.43 7.43
N LEU A 211 6.60 -15.05 8.34
CA LEU A 211 5.17 -15.32 8.20
C LEU A 211 4.52 -14.50 7.07
N VAL A 212 4.95 -13.27 6.85
CA VAL A 212 4.49 -12.47 5.71
C VAL A 212 4.96 -13.06 4.39
N GLU A 213 6.22 -13.46 4.30
CA GLU A 213 6.75 -14.14 3.13
C GLU A 213 6.05 -15.49 2.86
N ILE A 214 5.78 -16.23 3.92
CA ILE A 214 5.00 -17.47 3.84
C ILE A 214 3.59 -17.17 3.32
N ASP A 215 2.94 -16.11 3.80
CA ASP A 215 1.62 -15.69 3.33
C ASP A 215 1.64 -15.33 1.84
N ILE A 216 2.62 -14.54 1.40
CA ILE A 216 2.82 -14.20 -0.02
C ILE A 216 3.02 -15.48 -0.83
N TYR A 217 3.93 -16.35 -0.41
CA TYR A 217 4.24 -17.60 -1.09
C TYR A 217 3.02 -18.51 -1.17
N LEU A 218 2.38 -18.77 -0.03
CA LEU A 218 1.23 -19.70 0.03
C LEU A 218 0.04 -19.21 -0.77
N SER A 219 -0.23 -17.91 -0.76
CA SER A 219 -1.38 -17.35 -1.49
C SER A 219 -1.14 -17.22 -2.99
N GLU A 220 0.06 -16.81 -3.41
CA GLU A 220 0.36 -16.61 -4.83
C GLU A 220 0.76 -17.91 -5.54
N PHE A 221 1.41 -18.82 -4.84
CA PHE A 221 1.99 -20.03 -5.43
C PHE A 221 1.27 -21.33 -5.06
N CYS A 222 0.66 -21.42 -3.88
CA CYS A 222 0.07 -22.65 -3.36
C CYS A 222 -1.45 -22.61 -3.19
N ASN A 223 -2.09 -21.48 -3.45
CA ASN A 223 -3.54 -21.29 -3.21
C ASN A 223 -3.96 -21.53 -1.74
N MET A 224 -3.08 -21.18 -0.82
CA MET A 224 -3.31 -21.22 0.62
C MET A 224 -3.47 -19.79 1.16
N GLN A 225 -4.08 -19.63 2.31
CA GLN A 225 -4.29 -18.33 2.94
C GLN A 225 -3.74 -18.31 4.36
N VAL A 226 -3.16 -17.19 4.77
CA VAL A 226 -2.83 -16.93 6.15
C VAL A 226 -3.84 -15.94 6.73
N VAL A 227 -4.55 -16.34 7.77
CA VAL A 227 -5.56 -15.52 8.45
C VAL A 227 -5.12 -15.25 9.87
N SER A 228 -5.14 -13.98 10.30
CA SER A 228 -4.90 -13.64 11.69
C SER A 228 -6.22 -13.60 12.47
N HIS A 229 -6.23 -14.16 13.69
CA HIS A 229 -7.36 -14.10 14.59
C HIS A 229 -6.86 -13.75 16.00
N GLY A 230 -7.02 -12.50 16.41
CA GLY A 230 -6.44 -11.99 17.65
C GLY A 230 -4.91 -12.13 17.66
N ASN A 231 -4.39 -12.85 18.63
CA ASN A 231 -2.94 -13.11 18.78
C ASN A 231 -2.46 -14.36 18.02
N ARG A 232 -3.23 -14.88 17.06
CA ARG A 232 -2.89 -16.13 16.38
C ARG A 232 -2.94 -15.97 14.88
N TRP A 233 -2.00 -16.62 14.21
CA TRP A 233 -2.01 -16.81 12.77
C TRP A 233 -2.53 -18.20 12.44
N HIS A 234 -3.39 -18.28 11.43
CA HIS A 234 -3.92 -19.54 10.92
C HIS A 234 -3.55 -19.65 9.44
N ILE A 235 -2.88 -20.72 9.07
CA ILE A 235 -2.64 -21.05 7.68
C ILE A 235 -3.75 -22.00 7.26
N LEU A 236 -4.55 -21.59 6.28
CA LEU A 236 -5.68 -22.34 5.76
C LEU A 236 -5.26 -23.06 4.46
N ASP A 237 -5.29 -24.38 4.46
CA ASP A 237 -5.15 -25.23 3.30
C ASP A 237 -6.37 -26.13 3.23
N ALA A 238 -7.00 -26.31 2.10
CA ALA A 238 -8.07 -27.23 1.70
C ALA A 238 -8.57 -28.24 2.77
N GLY A 239 -8.79 -27.80 4.02
CA GLY A 239 -9.29 -28.60 5.13
C GLY A 239 -8.37 -28.74 6.34
N ASN A 240 -7.15 -28.20 6.28
CA ASN A 240 -6.22 -28.16 7.41
C ASN A 240 -6.01 -26.74 7.90
N THR A 241 -5.89 -26.56 9.22
CA THR A 241 -5.60 -25.27 9.83
C THR A 241 -4.37 -25.42 10.71
N PHE A 242 -3.32 -24.66 10.41
CA PHE A 242 -2.11 -24.57 11.24
C PHE A 242 -2.18 -23.27 12.02
N THR A 243 -1.81 -23.28 13.29
CA THR A 243 -1.95 -22.11 14.17
C THR A 243 -0.61 -21.80 14.83
N CYS A 244 -0.16 -20.55 14.77
CA CYS A 244 0.94 -20.03 15.57
C CYS A 244 0.51 -18.79 16.38
N GLU A 245 1.17 -18.53 17.50
CA GLU A 245 0.86 -17.37 18.33
C GLU A 245 1.52 -16.10 17.78
N ARG A 246 0.72 -15.01 17.71
CA ARG A 246 1.20 -13.68 17.39
C ARG A 246 1.71 -13.02 18.68
N LYS A 247 3.00 -12.70 18.75
CA LYS A 247 3.54 -11.90 19.86
C LYS A 247 3.23 -10.43 19.62
N LYS A 248 2.90 -9.66 20.67
CA LYS A 248 2.64 -8.21 20.57
C LYS A 248 3.82 -7.46 19.91
N GLU A 249 5.03 -7.91 20.15
CA GLU A 249 6.26 -7.35 19.61
C GLU A 249 6.42 -7.59 18.09
N ALA A 250 5.76 -8.60 17.54
CA ALA A 250 5.78 -8.91 16.11
C ALA A 250 5.04 -7.89 15.23
N ILE A 251 4.27 -7.00 15.83
CA ILE A 251 3.55 -5.92 15.12
C ILE A 251 4.51 -4.80 14.73
N HIS A 252 5.65 -4.68 15.40
CA HIS A 252 6.66 -3.65 15.17
C HIS A 252 7.49 -3.84 13.89
N VAL A 253 7.29 -4.91 13.14
CA VAL A 253 8.00 -5.17 11.88
C VAL A 253 7.43 -4.37 10.70
N TYR A 254 6.39 -3.61 10.90
CA TYR A 254 6.02 -2.51 10.00
C TYR A 254 6.95 -1.31 10.11
N ASP A 255 8.24 -1.57 10.27
CA ASP A 255 9.25 -0.55 10.06
C ASP A 255 9.27 -0.21 8.57
N GLY A 256 8.55 0.84 8.20
CA GLY A 256 8.37 1.30 6.81
C GLY A 256 9.66 1.62 6.06
N PHE A 257 10.79 1.35 6.68
CA PHE A 257 12.12 1.54 6.12
C PHE A 257 12.76 0.26 5.57
N THR A 258 12.17 -0.90 5.82
CA THR A 258 12.70 -2.16 5.34
C THR A 258 11.73 -2.85 4.41
N THR A 259 11.97 -2.78 3.12
CA THR A 259 11.64 -3.79 2.12
C THR A 259 10.20 -4.27 1.98
N TRP A 260 9.23 -3.70 2.64
CA TRP A 260 7.82 -4.04 2.56
C TRP A 260 7.21 -3.44 1.31
N GLN A 261 7.10 -4.23 0.30
CA GLN A 261 7.25 -3.76 -1.03
C GLN A 261 5.99 -3.79 -1.81
N SER A 262 4.92 -4.17 -1.22
CA SER A 262 3.68 -4.20 -1.96
C SER A 262 2.51 -4.01 -1.04
N ASN A 263 1.82 -2.89 -1.20
CA ASN A 263 0.52 -2.65 -0.57
C ASN A 263 -0.47 -3.77 -0.86
N TRP A 264 -0.32 -4.43 -2.03
CA TRP A 264 -1.12 -5.59 -2.38
C TRP A 264 -1.07 -6.66 -1.31
N HIS A 265 0.11 -7.08 -0.87
CA HIS A 265 0.27 -8.18 0.07
C HIS A 265 -0.16 -7.82 1.50
N HIS A 266 0.07 -6.56 1.92
CA HIS A 266 -0.21 -6.13 3.28
C HIS A 266 -1.67 -5.75 3.50
N TRP A 267 -2.30 -5.09 2.51
CA TRP A 267 -3.61 -4.49 2.70
C TRP A 267 -4.59 -4.84 1.58
N GLU A 268 -4.31 -4.48 0.34
CA GLU A 268 -5.28 -4.54 -0.76
C GLU A 268 -5.81 -5.96 -1.01
N ARG A 269 -4.94 -6.97 -1.00
CA ARG A 269 -5.34 -8.37 -1.17
C ARG A 269 -6.30 -8.84 -0.10
N HIS A 270 -6.09 -8.44 1.15
CA HIS A 270 -6.98 -8.83 2.25
C HIS A 270 -8.36 -8.19 2.11
N PHE A 271 -8.42 -6.94 1.66
CA PHE A 271 -9.68 -6.30 1.31
C PHE A 271 -10.38 -7.03 0.17
N VAL A 272 -9.66 -7.31 -0.91
CA VAL A 272 -10.18 -8.02 -2.09
C VAL A 272 -10.67 -9.41 -1.73
N ASN A 273 -9.89 -10.18 -0.97
CA ASN A 273 -10.29 -11.51 -0.54
C ASN A 273 -11.59 -11.49 0.26
N TRP A 274 -11.73 -10.52 1.16
CA TRP A 274 -12.95 -10.33 1.92
C TRP A 274 -14.10 -9.90 0.99
N ALA A 275 -13.93 -8.88 0.18
CA ALA A 275 -14.98 -8.32 -0.66
C ALA A 275 -15.47 -9.31 -1.73
N GLU A 276 -14.56 -9.99 -2.47
CA GLU A 276 -14.95 -11.04 -3.41
C GLU A 276 -15.59 -12.24 -2.69
N GLY A 277 -15.12 -12.56 -1.48
CA GLY A 277 -15.70 -13.60 -0.63
C GLY A 277 -17.14 -13.30 -0.18
N GLU A 278 -17.47 -12.02 0.00
CA GLU A 278 -18.82 -11.51 0.30
C GLU A 278 -19.68 -11.37 -0.96
N GLY A 279 -19.11 -11.57 -2.15
CA GLY A 279 -19.83 -11.52 -3.43
C GLY A 279 -19.81 -10.16 -4.12
N TYR A 280 -18.97 -9.20 -3.67
CA TYR A 280 -18.77 -7.94 -4.38
C TYR A 280 -17.91 -8.17 -5.64
N GLU A 281 -18.41 -7.72 -6.78
CA GLU A 281 -17.62 -7.59 -7.99
C GLU A 281 -16.86 -6.26 -7.95
N ILE A 282 -15.58 -6.26 -8.34
CA ILE A 282 -14.70 -5.09 -8.30
C ILE A 282 -13.90 -5.03 -9.59
N ASP A 283 -13.89 -3.86 -10.23
CA ASP A 283 -12.96 -3.53 -11.30
C ASP A 283 -11.69 -2.87 -10.73
N TYR A 284 -10.59 -2.94 -11.46
CA TYR A 284 -9.28 -2.49 -11.00
C TYR A 284 -8.69 -1.42 -11.92
N ALA A 285 -8.00 -0.48 -11.32
CA ALA A 285 -7.12 0.49 -11.97
C ALA A 285 -5.82 0.62 -11.15
N VAL A 286 -4.83 1.33 -11.68
CA VAL A 286 -3.62 1.75 -10.96
C VAL A 286 -3.59 3.27 -10.83
N ASN A 287 -2.72 3.81 -9.95
CA ASN A 287 -2.63 5.27 -9.76
C ASN A 287 -2.50 6.03 -11.09
N SER A 288 -1.61 5.57 -12.01
CA SER A 288 -1.42 6.25 -13.29
C SER A 288 -2.64 6.22 -14.21
N ASP A 289 -3.58 5.28 -14.04
CA ASP A 289 -4.82 5.28 -14.82
C ASP A 289 -5.71 6.48 -14.49
N LEU A 290 -5.71 6.93 -13.24
CA LEU A 290 -6.45 8.14 -12.84
C LEU A 290 -5.87 9.40 -13.48
N GLU A 291 -4.58 9.40 -13.83
CA GLU A 291 -3.91 10.51 -14.51
C GLU A 291 -4.06 10.43 -16.03
N PHE A 292 -3.76 9.27 -16.62
CA PHE A 292 -3.64 9.10 -18.08
C PHE A 292 -4.92 8.57 -18.74
N HIS A 293 -5.85 8.00 -17.95
CA HIS A 293 -7.12 7.44 -18.41
C HIS A 293 -8.30 7.91 -17.54
N PRO A 294 -8.44 9.23 -17.24
CA PRO A 294 -9.39 9.72 -16.24
C PRO A 294 -10.85 9.41 -16.58
N ASP A 295 -11.17 9.20 -17.85
CA ASP A 295 -12.52 8.86 -18.30
C ASP A 295 -13.04 7.55 -17.70
N ILE A 296 -12.14 6.68 -17.21
CA ILE A 296 -12.52 5.45 -16.51
C ILE A 296 -13.44 5.74 -15.32
N LEU A 297 -13.21 6.85 -14.59
CA LEU A 297 -14.01 7.25 -13.44
C LEU A 297 -15.48 7.47 -13.78
N ASN A 298 -15.81 7.91 -15.00
CA ASN A 298 -17.17 8.20 -15.42
C ASN A 298 -18.09 6.97 -15.46
N HIS A 299 -17.52 5.78 -15.36
CA HIS A 299 -18.25 4.51 -15.45
C HIS A 299 -18.58 3.89 -14.10
N TYR A 300 -18.04 4.44 -13.00
CA TYR A 300 -18.22 3.89 -11.66
C TYR A 300 -18.99 4.86 -10.77
N ARG A 301 -19.55 4.32 -9.69
CA ARG A 301 -20.19 5.09 -8.63
C ARG A 301 -19.31 5.23 -7.40
N LEU A 302 -18.45 4.24 -7.17
CA LEU A 302 -17.58 4.16 -6.00
C LEU A 302 -16.15 3.86 -6.41
N VAL A 303 -15.22 4.71 -5.98
CA VAL A 303 -13.78 4.47 -6.06
C VAL A 303 -13.26 4.10 -4.68
N LEU A 304 -12.44 3.05 -4.61
CA LEU A 304 -11.79 2.57 -3.40
C LEU A 304 -10.29 2.84 -3.44
N SER A 305 -9.73 3.34 -2.34
CA SER A 305 -8.31 3.35 -2.00
C SER A 305 -8.12 2.53 -0.72
N VAL A 306 -7.15 1.61 -0.69
CA VAL A 306 -6.97 0.65 0.41
C VAL A 306 -5.51 0.59 0.84
N GLY A 307 -5.25 0.57 2.15
CA GLY A 307 -3.92 0.41 2.72
C GLY A 307 -3.12 1.71 2.76
N HIS A 308 -1.93 1.73 2.19
CA HIS A 308 -1.02 2.87 2.23
C HIS A 308 -0.96 3.57 0.87
N ASP A 309 -1.60 4.74 0.72
CA ASP A 309 -1.75 5.43 -0.58
C ASP A 309 -1.14 6.85 -0.56
N GLU A 310 0.16 6.92 -0.38
CA GLU A 310 0.92 8.09 0.05
C GLU A 310 1.28 9.06 -1.09
N TYR A 311 1.49 8.57 -2.34
CA TYR A 311 2.09 9.34 -3.44
C TYR A 311 1.10 9.64 -4.56
N TRP A 312 0.66 10.89 -4.65
CA TRP A 312 -0.34 11.33 -5.62
C TRP A 312 0.18 12.44 -6.54
N SER A 313 -0.10 12.34 -7.84
CA SER A 313 0.14 13.43 -8.76
C SER A 313 -1.01 14.45 -8.75
N SER A 314 -0.72 15.69 -9.20
CA SER A 314 -1.77 16.73 -9.29
C SER A 314 -2.91 16.31 -10.23
N PRO A 315 -2.65 15.77 -11.44
CA PRO A 315 -3.74 15.31 -12.32
C PRO A 315 -4.59 14.19 -11.72
N MET A 316 -3.98 13.20 -11.03
CA MET A 316 -4.75 12.17 -10.33
C MET A 316 -5.75 12.78 -9.35
N ARG A 317 -5.26 13.71 -8.54
CA ARG A 317 -6.05 14.37 -7.52
C ARG A 317 -7.15 15.25 -8.12
N ASP A 318 -6.82 16.02 -9.18
CA ASP A 318 -7.79 16.83 -9.91
C ASP A 318 -8.93 15.98 -10.47
N ASN A 319 -8.60 14.84 -11.07
CA ASN A 319 -9.58 13.94 -11.67
C ASN A 319 -10.49 13.30 -10.62
N LEU A 320 -9.93 12.86 -9.47
CA LEU A 320 -10.75 12.29 -8.39
C LEU A 320 -11.61 13.36 -7.69
N GLU A 321 -11.09 14.57 -7.45
CA GLU A 321 -11.87 15.67 -6.88
C GLU A 321 -13.02 16.10 -7.84
N ASN A 322 -12.78 16.10 -9.15
CA ASN A 322 -13.82 16.32 -10.16
C ASN A 322 -14.88 15.20 -10.15
N PHE A 323 -14.45 13.95 -10.04
CA PHE A 323 -15.37 12.82 -9.92
C PHE A 323 -16.30 12.97 -8.71
N ILE A 324 -15.74 13.32 -7.52
CA ILE A 324 -16.52 13.59 -6.31
C ILE A 324 -17.49 14.76 -6.55
N GLY A 325 -16.99 15.87 -7.11
CA GLY A 325 -17.81 17.05 -7.41
C GLY A 325 -19.00 16.78 -8.35
N ASN A 326 -18.88 15.79 -9.22
CA ASN A 326 -19.91 15.35 -10.16
C ASN A 326 -20.83 14.24 -9.58
N GLY A 327 -20.73 13.93 -8.30
CA GLY A 327 -21.62 12.98 -7.63
C GLY A 327 -21.04 11.56 -7.45
N GLY A 328 -19.78 11.35 -7.82
CA GLY A 328 -19.09 10.09 -7.57
C GLY A 328 -18.69 9.94 -6.11
N ASN A 329 -18.71 8.71 -5.59
CA ASN A 329 -18.40 8.41 -4.22
C ASN A 329 -16.96 7.84 -4.07
N VAL A 330 -16.32 8.13 -2.95
CA VAL A 330 -14.99 7.59 -2.65
C VAL A 330 -14.96 7.03 -1.23
N ALA A 331 -14.34 5.85 -1.07
CA ALA A 331 -14.05 5.30 0.24
C ALA A 331 -12.53 5.07 0.38
N PHE A 332 -11.91 5.84 1.26
CA PHE A 332 -10.53 5.70 1.66
C PHE A 332 -10.46 4.74 2.86
N PHE A 333 -10.23 3.46 2.59
CA PHE A 333 -9.82 2.46 3.58
C PHE A 333 -8.30 2.46 3.70
N SER A 334 -7.74 3.65 3.76
CA SER A 334 -6.29 3.90 3.68
C SER A 334 -5.85 4.93 4.71
N GLY A 335 -4.55 4.96 4.95
CA GLY A 335 -3.89 5.94 5.81
C GLY A 335 -2.64 6.53 5.13
N ASN A 336 -2.15 7.63 5.69
CA ASN A 336 -1.13 8.50 5.08
C ASN A 336 -1.47 8.84 3.63
N THR A 337 -2.77 9.05 3.39
CA THR A 337 -3.35 9.14 2.05
C THR A 337 -3.04 10.47 1.41
N ALA A 338 -2.49 10.43 0.18
CA ALA A 338 -2.12 11.61 -0.60
C ALA A 338 -1.16 12.57 0.17
N TRP A 339 -0.17 12.03 0.89
CA TRP A 339 0.78 12.82 1.66
C TRP A 339 1.80 13.56 0.79
N TRP A 340 2.44 12.84 -0.15
CA TRP A 340 3.42 13.44 -1.05
C TRP A 340 2.84 13.74 -2.42
N GLN A 341 3.01 14.99 -2.88
CA GLN A 341 2.82 15.31 -4.28
C GLN A 341 3.99 14.74 -5.08
N VAL A 342 3.69 14.03 -6.15
CA VAL A 342 4.66 13.55 -7.13
C VAL A 342 4.36 14.10 -8.52
N ARG A 343 5.36 14.04 -9.40
CA ARG A 343 5.16 14.24 -10.83
C ARG A 343 5.43 12.93 -11.55
N SER A 344 4.50 12.55 -12.41
CA SER A 344 4.70 11.42 -13.34
C SER A 344 5.61 11.83 -14.48
N GLU A 345 6.54 10.95 -14.82
CA GLU A 345 7.45 11.09 -15.95
C GLU A 345 7.36 9.86 -16.85
N ASP A 346 7.87 9.97 -18.08
CA ASP A 346 7.89 8.88 -19.05
C ASP A 346 6.52 8.21 -19.23
N SER A 347 5.46 9.03 -19.37
CA SER A 347 4.08 8.56 -19.50
C SER A 347 3.63 7.64 -18.35
N GLY A 348 4.00 7.98 -17.13
CA GLY A 348 3.64 7.23 -15.91
C GLY A 348 4.60 6.08 -15.59
N ARG A 349 5.73 5.95 -16.31
CA ARG A 349 6.74 4.90 -16.05
C ARG A 349 7.79 5.31 -15.01
N ALA A 350 7.77 6.56 -14.54
CA ALA A 350 8.61 7.03 -13.46
C ALA A 350 7.92 8.10 -12.63
N LEU A 351 8.39 8.28 -11.40
CA LEU A 351 7.92 9.29 -10.47
C LEU A 351 9.08 10.15 -9.99
N THR A 352 8.84 11.45 -9.91
CA THR A 352 9.76 12.42 -9.27
C THR A 352 9.16 12.96 -7.98
N CYS A 353 9.94 12.91 -6.89
CA CYS A 353 9.61 13.47 -5.59
C CYS A 353 10.86 14.01 -4.90
N TRP A 354 10.92 15.32 -4.65
CA TRP A 354 12.07 16.00 -4.02
C TRP A 354 11.96 16.09 -2.50
N LYS A 355 10.78 15.94 -1.95
CA LYS A 355 10.55 16.01 -0.50
C LYS A 355 11.22 17.24 0.15
N ASP A 356 12.03 17.03 1.16
CA ASP A 356 12.71 18.10 1.89
C ASP A 356 13.77 18.83 1.05
N GLU A 357 14.25 18.23 -0.06
CA GLU A 357 15.21 18.85 -0.99
C GLU A 357 14.54 19.71 -2.09
N TYR A 358 13.28 20.10 -1.88
CA TYR A 358 12.42 20.76 -2.88
C TYR A 358 13.02 22.08 -3.44
N GLU A 359 13.92 22.75 -2.73
CA GLU A 359 14.61 23.95 -3.24
C GLU A 359 15.55 23.62 -4.40
N SER A 360 15.98 22.36 -4.48
CA SER A 360 16.79 21.82 -5.58
C SER A 360 15.92 21.37 -6.78
N ASP A 361 14.62 21.26 -6.59
CA ASP A 361 13.67 20.93 -7.66
C ASP A 361 13.72 22.03 -8.75
N PRO A 362 13.91 21.68 -10.03
CA PRO A 362 13.87 22.66 -11.13
C PRO A 362 12.62 23.55 -11.14
N ILE A 363 11.48 23.02 -10.71
CA ILE A 363 10.20 23.75 -10.62
C ILE A 363 10.25 24.85 -9.55
N TYR A 364 11.00 24.69 -8.49
CA TYR A 364 11.14 25.72 -7.45
C TYR A 364 11.59 27.06 -8.02
N ARG A 365 12.50 27.03 -9.01
CA ARG A 365 13.03 28.21 -9.70
C ARG A 365 12.13 28.71 -10.83
N SER A 366 11.34 27.85 -11.44
CA SER A 366 10.43 28.23 -12.53
C SER A 366 9.23 29.07 -12.07
N GLY A 367 8.92 29.02 -10.76
CA GLY A 367 7.85 29.82 -10.14
C GLY A 367 6.52 29.11 -9.98
N ASP A 368 6.30 27.96 -10.59
CA ASP A 368 5.06 27.18 -10.42
C ASP A 368 5.15 26.25 -9.19
N ARG A 369 5.23 26.89 -8.02
CA ARG A 369 5.43 26.19 -6.75
C ARG A 369 4.29 25.26 -6.35
N LYS A 370 3.12 25.36 -6.99
CA LYS A 370 2.00 24.44 -6.76
C LYS A 370 2.28 23.01 -7.25
N LEU A 371 3.25 22.86 -8.15
CA LEU A 371 3.68 21.56 -8.69
C LEU A 371 4.95 21.01 -8.04
N LEU A 372 5.41 21.62 -6.94
CA LEU A 372 6.53 21.08 -6.17
C LEU A 372 6.18 19.70 -5.63
N SER A 373 7.10 18.77 -5.76
CA SER A 373 6.93 17.39 -5.30
C SER A 373 7.34 17.25 -3.82
N ILE A 374 6.51 17.84 -2.95
CA ILE A 374 6.61 17.91 -1.49
C ILE A 374 5.27 17.52 -0.86
N MET A 375 5.15 17.63 0.46
CA MET A 375 3.87 17.41 1.14
C MET A 375 2.76 18.29 0.56
N TRP A 376 1.60 17.75 0.33
CA TRP A 376 0.45 18.50 -0.17
C TRP A 376 0.00 19.61 0.78
N CYS A 377 0.14 19.39 2.10
CA CYS A 377 -0.19 20.38 3.12
C CYS A 377 0.83 21.53 3.21
N HIS A 378 2.00 21.43 2.55
CA HIS A 378 3.02 22.46 2.59
C HIS A 378 2.49 23.80 2.05
N PRO A 379 2.75 24.96 2.72
CA PRO A 379 2.22 26.27 2.32
C PRO A 379 2.54 26.70 0.88
N LEU A 380 3.64 26.23 0.29
CA LEU A 380 3.98 26.51 -1.11
C LEU A 380 3.04 25.82 -2.10
N VAL A 381 2.56 24.64 -1.79
CA VAL A 381 1.54 23.88 -2.56
C VAL A 381 0.14 24.38 -2.20
N ASN A 382 -0.11 24.56 -0.90
CA ASN A 382 -1.34 25.09 -0.33
C ASN A 382 -2.60 24.33 -0.78
N ARG A 383 -2.52 23.00 -0.78
CA ARG A 383 -3.63 22.10 -1.14
C ARG A 383 -3.59 20.88 -0.24
N PRO A 384 -3.84 21.02 1.08
CA PRO A 384 -3.73 19.91 2.02
C PRO A 384 -4.63 18.75 1.61
N GLU A 385 -4.24 17.54 2.01
CA GLU A 385 -4.95 16.29 1.71
C GLU A 385 -6.37 16.31 2.25
N ASN A 386 -6.61 17.05 3.34
CA ASN A 386 -7.92 17.24 3.97
C ASN A 386 -9.00 17.70 2.97
N TYR A 387 -8.64 18.47 1.94
CA TYR A 387 -9.59 18.86 0.88
C TYR A 387 -10.15 17.67 0.09
N LEU A 388 -9.36 16.59 -0.01
CA LEU A 388 -9.74 15.37 -0.72
C LEU A 388 -10.30 14.31 0.23
N THR A 389 -9.58 14.01 1.30
CA THR A 389 -9.87 12.87 2.19
C THR A 389 -10.70 13.26 3.41
N GLY A 390 -10.71 14.55 3.77
CA GLY A 390 -11.25 15.07 5.04
C GLY A 390 -10.25 15.05 6.18
N VAL A 391 -9.11 14.36 6.03
CA VAL A 391 -8.10 14.10 7.05
C VAL A 391 -6.69 14.24 6.47
N SER A 392 -5.66 14.26 7.33
CA SER A 392 -4.26 14.34 6.95
C SER A 392 -3.38 13.63 7.98
N PHE A 393 -2.28 13.06 7.52
CA PHE A 393 -1.24 12.50 8.38
C PHE A 393 -0.67 13.54 9.37
N ALA A 394 -0.66 14.82 8.98
CA ALA A 394 -0.21 15.91 9.85
C ALA A 394 -0.96 15.99 11.18
N TYR A 395 -2.21 15.57 11.22
CA TYR A 395 -3.07 15.58 12.42
C TYR A 395 -3.34 14.18 12.99
N GLY A 396 -2.74 13.15 12.39
CA GLY A 396 -2.77 11.76 12.82
C GLY A 396 -1.39 11.33 13.33
N GLY A 397 -0.60 10.78 12.45
CA GLY A 397 0.73 10.23 12.74
C GLY A 397 0.67 8.72 12.95
N TYR A 398 1.31 8.25 14.01
CA TYR A 398 1.38 6.81 14.31
C TYR A 398 0.58 6.50 15.58
N SER A 399 0.08 5.29 15.68
CA SER A 399 -0.43 4.75 16.94
C SER A 399 0.73 4.50 17.92
N ASN A 400 0.57 3.67 18.93
CA ASN A 400 1.61 3.32 19.93
C ASN A 400 2.94 2.77 19.35
N PHE A 401 3.09 2.75 18.05
CA PHE A 401 4.24 2.16 17.37
C PHE A 401 5.56 2.88 17.71
N PHE A 402 5.57 4.21 17.61
CA PHE A 402 6.76 5.01 17.90
C PHE A 402 6.72 5.73 19.26
N ASP A 403 5.54 5.95 19.81
CA ASP A 403 5.37 6.59 21.11
C ASP A 403 4.73 5.66 22.12
N GLN A 404 5.56 4.97 22.91
CA GLN A 404 5.12 4.07 23.98
C GLN A 404 4.35 4.78 25.10
N ASN A 405 4.28 6.11 25.09
CA ASN A 405 3.52 6.90 26.05
C ASN A 405 2.11 7.23 25.56
N LEU A 406 1.75 6.87 24.33
CA LEU A 406 0.40 7.06 23.82
C LEU A 406 -0.53 6.01 24.43
N GLU A 407 -1.32 6.43 25.43
CA GLU A 407 -2.31 5.55 26.05
C GLU A 407 -3.61 5.54 25.24
N GLY A 408 -4.22 4.37 25.12
CA GLY A 408 -5.53 4.23 24.52
C GLY A 408 -5.71 2.92 23.74
N PRO A 409 -6.92 2.69 23.24
CA PRO A 409 -7.21 1.54 22.41
C PRO A 409 -6.57 1.69 21.02
N TRP A 410 -6.32 0.58 20.36
CA TRP A 410 -5.93 0.53 18.93
C TRP A 410 -7.15 0.42 18.00
N GLY A 411 -8.34 0.55 18.55
CA GLY A 411 -9.62 0.61 17.85
C GLY A 411 -10.26 2.00 17.96
N TYR A 412 -11.36 2.16 17.28
CA TYR A 412 -12.07 3.43 17.21
C TYR A 412 -13.09 3.57 18.33
N THR A 413 -13.03 4.69 19.07
CA THR A 413 -14.10 5.14 19.96
C THR A 413 -15.20 5.80 19.14
N VAL A 414 -16.43 5.30 19.24
CA VAL A 414 -17.61 5.79 18.51
C VAL A 414 -18.11 7.12 19.07
N HIS A 415 -18.35 8.11 18.21
CA HIS A 415 -18.88 9.42 18.58
C HIS A 415 -20.31 9.69 18.10
N ASN A 416 -20.69 9.20 16.91
CA ASN A 416 -22.01 9.40 16.33
C ASN A 416 -22.63 8.05 15.90
N PRO A 417 -23.18 7.25 16.84
CA PRO A 417 -23.69 5.90 16.56
C PRO A 417 -24.93 5.89 15.65
N GLU A 418 -25.68 6.99 15.57
CA GLU A 418 -26.88 7.09 14.72
C GLU A 418 -26.55 7.27 13.24
N HIS A 419 -25.29 7.50 12.89
CA HIS A 419 -24.89 7.65 11.50
C HIS A 419 -25.08 6.33 10.74
N TRP A 420 -25.50 6.43 9.47
CA TRP A 420 -25.81 5.27 8.61
C TRP A 420 -24.67 4.23 8.54
N ILE A 421 -23.42 4.66 8.66
CA ILE A 421 -22.24 3.79 8.61
C ILE A 421 -22.27 2.72 9.73
N PHE A 422 -22.87 3.01 10.87
CA PHE A 422 -23.01 2.11 12.03
C PHE A 422 -24.31 1.30 12.03
N GLN A 423 -25.13 1.42 10.99
CA GLN A 423 -26.42 0.70 10.95
C GLN A 423 -26.22 -0.81 11.11
N GLY A 424 -26.92 -1.40 12.07
CA GLY A 424 -26.88 -2.84 12.34
C GLY A 424 -25.64 -3.32 13.12
N THR A 425 -24.77 -2.41 13.60
CA THR A 425 -23.64 -2.76 14.48
C THR A 425 -24.05 -2.92 15.94
N GLY A 426 -25.08 -2.19 16.39
CA GLY A 426 -25.46 -2.10 17.82
C GLY A 426 -24.54 -1.22 18.67
N LEU A 427 -23.52 -0.62 18.09
CA LEU A 427 -22.55 0.25 18.77
C LEU A 427 -23.25 1.50 19.34
N GLN A 428 -22.81 1.91 20.52
CA GLN A 428 -23.25 3.12 21.22
C GLN A 428 -22.10 4.13 21.28
N ARG A 429 -22.41 5.38 21.63
CA ARG A 429 -21.39 6.40 21.87
C ARG A 429 -20.46 5.98 23.00
N GLY A 430 -19.15 6.05 22.75
CA GLY A 430 -18.11 5.64 23.69
C GLY A 430 -17.70 4.18 23.57
N ASP A 431 -18.46 3.36 22.82
CA ASP A 431 -18.01 2.00 22.53
C ASP A 431 -16.76 2.00 21.65
N ILE A 432 -15.95 0.96 21.81
CA ILE A 432 -14.71 0.77 21.05
C ILE A 432 -14.89 -0.46 20.16
N PHE A 433 -14.53 -0.33 18.87
CA PHE A 433 -14.51 -1.45 17.92
C PHE A 433 -13.16 -1.54 17.20
N GLY A 434 -12.83 -2.72 16.71
CA GLY A 434 -11.59 -2.98 15.98
C GLY A 434 -10.31 -3.01 16.85
N ASP A 435 -10.44 -2.90 18.18
CA ASP A 435 -9.30 -2.85 19.11
C ASP A 435 -8.50 -4.15 19.11
N LYS A 436 -9.19 -5.28 19.09
CA LYS A 436 -8.57 -6.60 19.12
C LYS A 436 -7.70 -6.87 17.88
N ASP A 437 -8.12 -6.37 16.74
CA ASP A 437 -7.43 -6.50 15.45
C ASP A 437 -6.59 -5.26 15.10
N MET A 438 -6.48 -4.33 16.07
CA MET A 438 -5.67 -3.11 15.98
C MET A 438 -5.93 -2.30 14.71
N VAL A 439 -7.19 -2.03 14.44
CA VAL A 439 -7.66 -1.41 13.19
C VAL A 439 -7.18 0.05 13.06
N GLY A 440 -7.09 0.79 14.17
CA GLY A 440 -6.57 2.16 14.20
C GLY A 440 -5.06 2.21 14.44
N ASN A 441 -4.29 1.38 13.73
CA ASN A 441 -2.86 1.20 13.93
C ASN A 441 -2.05 1.71 12.74
N TYR A 442 -0.73 1.80 12.91
CA TYR A 442 0.31 2.22 12.00
C TYR A 442 0.13 3.67 11.54
N GLU A 443 0.07 3.98 10.26
CA GLU A 443 -0.04 5.34 9.75
C GLU A 443 -1.48 5.80 9.72
N CYS A 444 -1.73 6.88 10.46
CA CYS A 444 -3.05 7.40 10.76
C CYS A 444 -3.23 8.82 10.23
N ASP A 445 -4.41 9.10 9.72
CA ASP A 445 -4.82 10.42 9.26
C ASP A 445 -5.89 11.00 10.19
N GLY A 446 -5.73 12.27 10.56
CA GLY A 446 -6.65 13.00 11.40
C GLY A 446 -7.03 14.36 10.84
N CYS A 447 -7.69 15.16 11.65
CA CYS A 447 -7.99 16.56 11.34
C CYS A 447 -7.85 17.45 12.58
N ASP A 448 -7.75 18.75 12.37
CA ASP A 448 -7.79 19.70 13.49
C ASP A 448 -9.21 19.75 14.07
N PHE A 449 -9.37 19.32 15.30
CA PHE A 449 -10.64 19.30 16.01
C PHE A 449 -10.52 19.76 17.46
N HIS A 450 -11.65 20.12 18.04
CA HIS A 450 -11.76 20.38 19.47
C HIS A 450 -12.88 19.56 20.09
N ILE A 451 -12.80 19.33 21.39
CA ILE A 451 -13.86 18.61 22.12
C ILE A 451 -14.93 19.61 22.56
N ARG A 452 -16.16 19.40 22.09
CA ARG A 452 -17.33 20.17 22.51
C ARG A 452 -18.38 19.22 23.10
N ASN A 453 -18.68 19.39 24.38
CA ASN A 453 -19.63 18.49 25.09
C ASN A 453 -19.26 17.01 25.00
N GLY A 454 -17.96 16.69 25.06
CA GLY A 454 -17.45 15.31 24.95
C GLY A 454 -17.46 14.73 23.52
N ILE A 455 -17.69 15.55 22.51
CA ILE A 455 -17.71 15.14 21.09
C ILE A 455 -16.61 15.89 20.34
N PRO A 456 -15.78 15.21 19.52
CA PRO A 456 -14.84 15.88 18.63
C PRO A 456 -15.60 16.60 17.49
N VAL A 457 -15.25 17.86 17.28
CA VAL A 457 -15.83 18.73 16.24
C VAL A 457 -14.70 19.33 15.43
N PRO A 458 -14.68 19.16 14.11
CA PRO A 458 -13.64 19.74 13.23
C PRO A 458 -13.56 21.26 13.37
N THR A 459 -12.37 21.81 13.30
CA THR A 459 -12.19 23.28 13.26
C THR A 459 -12.25 23.84 11.86
N TYR A 460 -12.09 23.00 10.84
CA TYR A 460 -12.05 23.34 9.41
C TYR A 460 -10.88 24.25 8.99
N ARG A 461 -9.94 24.53 9.89
CA ARG A 461 -8.79 25.42 9.62
C ARG A 461 -7.70 24.75 8.79
N ASP A 462 -7.68 23.43 8.80
CA ASP A 462 -6.71 22.56 8.12
C ASP A 462 -7.11 22.17 6.69
N GLY A 463 -8.25 22.67 6.22
CA GLY A 463 -8.81 22.33 4.91
C GLY A 463 -9.83 21.19 4.94
N THR A 464 -10.12 20.64 6.11
CA THR A 464 -11.23 19.69 6.29
C THR A 464 -12.54 20.32 5.81
N PRO A 465 -13.34 19.64 4.95
CA PRO A 465 -14.59 20.16 4.41
C PRO A 465 -15.62 20.52 5.49
N GLU A 466 -16.38 21.60 5.29
CA GLU A 466 -17.38 22.07 6.27
C GLU A 466 -18.48 21.05 6.59
N THR A 467 -18.73 20.11 5.68
CA THR A 467 -19.70 19.02 5.86
C THR A 467 -19.10 17.79 6.55
N PHE A 468 -17.81 17.81 6.89
CA PHE A 468 -17.13 16.67 7.50
C PHE A 468 -17.65 16.37 8.90
N GLN A 469 -17.96 15.10 9.13
CA GLN A 469 -18.40 14.57 10.43
C GLN A 469 -17.39 13.55 10.94
N ILE A 470 -16.92 13.77 12.17
CA ILE A 470 -16.09 12.78 12.88
C ILE A 470 -17.03 11.74 13.48
N LEU A 471 -16.88 10.49 13.08
CA LEU A 471 -17.72 9.37 13.50
C LEU A 471 -17.04 8.49 14.54
N GLY A 472 -15.73 8.35 14.45
CA GLY A 472 -14.90 7.62 15.39
C GLY A 472 -13.48 8.15 15.42
N THR A 473 -12.78 7.95 16.54
CA THR A 473 -11.35 8.30 16.68
C THR A 473 -10.58 7.18 17.37
N ALA A 474 -9.34 6.96 16.92
CA ALA A 474 -8.35 6.16 17.63
C ALA A 474 -7.12 7.02 17.94
N PRO A 475 -6.42 6.79 19.08
CA PRO A 475 -5.25 7.58 19.44
C PRO A 475 -4.12 7.44 18.40
N ALA A 476 -3.53 8.59 17.99
CA ALA A 476 -2.36 8.64 17.13
C ALA A 476 -1.52 9.87 17.48
N SER A 477 -0.23 9.86 17.12
CA SER A 477 0.67 10.97 17.39
C SER A 477 1.81 10.99 16.37
N LEU A 478 2.20 12.18 15.93
CA LEU A 478 3.51 12.38 15.31
C LEU A 478 4.59 12.23 16.39
N SER A 479 5.75 11.72 16.03
CA SER A 479 6.80 11.37 16.99
C SER A 479 8.09 12.13 16.69
N SER A 480 8.81 12.51 17.75
CA SER A 480 10.18 13.01 17.63
C SER A 480 11.20 11.88 17.42
N ALA A 481 10.83 10.64 17.68
CA ALA A 481 11.73 9.49 17.55
C ALA A 481 12.05 9.18 16.08
N ASP A 482 11.11 9.39 15.18
CA ASP A 482 11.26 9.25 13.72
C ASP A 482 11.36 10.61 13.00
N GLN A 483 11.36 11.70 13.77
CA GLN A 483 11.41 13.08 13.28
C GLN A 483 10.13 13.56 12.55
N SER A 484 9.04 12.81 12.56
CA SER A 484 7.81 13.20 11.87
C SER A 484 7.21 14.49 12.45
N LEU A 485 7.26 14.67 13.78
CA LEU A 485 6.79 15.89 14.43
C LEU A 485 7.55 17.13 13.97
N GLU A 486 8.87 17.07 13.93
CA GLU A 486 9.72 18.16 13.46
C GLU A 486 9.55 18.43 11.97
N MET A 487 9.49 17.37 11.16
CA MET A 487 9.30 17.47 9.71
C MET A 487 7.99 18.19 9.37
N VAL A 488 6.87 17.73 9.92
CA VAL A 488 5.56 18.34 9.71
C VAL A 488 5.50 19.76 10.25
N SER A 489 6.01 20.00 11.47
CA SER A 489 6.00 21.33 12.08
C SER A 489 6.80 22.33 11.27
N LYS A 490 7.99 21.96 10.78
CA LYS A 490 8.81 22.80 9.90
C LYS A 490 8.14 23.08 8.56
N ALA A 491 7.48 22.09 8.00
CA ALA A 491 6.74 22.25 6.75
C ALA A 491 5.59 23.25 6.88
N LEU A 492 4.80 23.16 7.95
CA LEU A 492 3.61 24.00 8.14
C LEU A 492 3.95 25.41 8.63
N TYR A 493 4.94 25.55 9.51
CA TYR A 493 5.23 26.82 10.18
C TYR A 493 6.55 27.48 9.76
N GLY A 494 7.31 26.82 8.89
CA GLY A 494 8.59 27.29 8.36
C GLY A 494 9.81 26.69 9.09
N PRO A 495 10.97 26.61 8.39
CA PRO A 495 12.15 25.85 8.83
C PRO A 495 12.80 26.41 10.11
N HIS A 496 12.55 27.67 10.47
CA HIS A 496 13.08 28.32 11.66
C HIS A 496 12.04 28.53 12.77
N SER A 497 10.81 28.03 12.58
CA SER A 497 9.76 28.13 13.57
C SER A 497 10.04 27.21 14.76
N THR A 498 9.72 27.69 15.96
CA THR A 498 9.66 26.86 17.18
C THR A 498 8.25 26.35 17.45
N GLN A 499 7.28 26.73 16.61
CA GLN A 499 5.92 26.26 16.72
C GLN A 499 5.86 24.79 16.30
N GLN A 500 5.17 23.99 17.09
CA GLN A 500 4.86 22.59 16.79
C GLN A 500 3.37 22.42 16.55
N ILE A 501 3.02 21.44 15.73
CA ILE A 501 1.62 21.03 15.56
C ILE A 501 1.09 20.43 16.86
N SER A 502 -0.18 20.63 17.13
CA SER A 502 -0.81 20.13 18.35
C SER A 502 -0.78 18.60 18.38
N GLN A 503 -0.37 18.03 19.52
CA GLN A 503 -0.33 16.59 19.76
C GLN A 503 -1.01 16.29 21.13
N PRO A 504 -1.52 15.07 21.34
CA PRO A 504 -1.66 13.99 20.35
C PRO A 504 -2.70 14.31 19.28
N GLY A 505 -2.55 13.65 18.11
CA GLY A 505 -3.54 13.62 17.05
C GLY A 505 -4.53 12.46 17.22
N ALA A 506 -5.16 12.05 16.14
CA ALA A 506 -6.02 10.87 16.12
C ALA A 506 -6.09 10.27 14.70
N ALA A 507 -6.26 8.96 14.60
CA ALA A 507 -6.88 8.37 13.43
C ALA A 507 -8.37 8.73 13.44
N VAL A 508 -8.90 9.25 12.33
CA VAL A 508 -10.28 9.73 12.26
C VAL A 508 -11.08 8.95 11.22
N LEU A 509 -12.05 8.17 11.71
CA LEU A 509 -13.14 7.66 10.87
C LEU A 509 -14.15 8.80 10.66
N GLY A 510 -14.38 9.19 9.40
CA GLY A 510 -15.27 10.30 9.11
C GLY A 510 -15.87 10.25 7.71
N THR A 511 -16.77 11.18 7.43
CA THR A 511 -17.40 11.32 6.13
C THR A 511 -17.79 12.77 5.84
N TYR A 512 -17.79 13.13 4.55
CA TYR A 512 -18.31 14.42 4.08
C TYR A 512 -19.04 14.28 2.74
N GLU A 513 -19.78 15.30 2.38
CA GLU A 513 -20.48 15.39 1.10
C GLU A 513 -20.00 16.61 0.31
N ARG A 514 -19.69 16.39 -0.99
CA ARG A 514 -19.32 17.44 -1.95
C ARG A 514 -19.72 17.01 -3.36
N GLY A 515 -21.03 16.99 -3.65
CA GLY A 515 -21.61 16.34 -4.83
C GLY A 515 -21.82 14.84 -4.57
N GLY A 516 -20.73 14.08 -4.45
CA GLY A 516 -20.74 12.71 -3.91
C GLY A 516 -20.38 12.65 -2.45
N THR A 517 -20.40 11.43 -1.91
CA THR A 517 -20.04 11.13 -0.52
C THR A 517 -18.60 10.59 -0.47
N VAL A 518 -17.81 11.13 0.44
CA VAL A 518 -16.49 10.61 0.77
C VAL A 518 -16.50 10.04 2.18
N VAL A 519 -15.98 8.82 2.32
CA VAL A 519 -15.73 8.16 3.61
C VAL A 519 -14.24 7.96 3.75
N THR A 520 -13.69 8.23 4.92
CA THR A 520 -12.30 7.90 5.27
C THR A 520 -12.26 7.09 6.56
N THR A 521 -11.43 6.08 6.61
CA THR A 521 -11.13 5.36 7.85
C THR A 521 -9.95 5.98 8.59
N GLY A 522 -9.10 6.74 7.89
CA GLY A 522 -7.97 7.44 8.47
C GLY A 522 -6.90 6.51 9.07
N CYS A 523 -6.70 5.33 8.50
CA CYS A 523 -5.62 4.41 8.89
C CYS A 523 -5.32 3.40 7.80
N THR A 524 -4.08 2.91 7.76
CA THR A 524 -3.66 1.85 6.83
C THR A 524 -4.29 0.50 7.18
N ASP A 525 -4.51 0.21 8.46
CA ASP A 525 -4.77 -1.13 8.98
C ASP A 525 -6.25 -1.50 9.14
N TRP A 526 -7.17 -0.72 8.51
CA TRP A 526 -8.60 -1.08 8.49
C TRP A 526 -8.87 -2.53 8.09
N VAL A 527 -8.10 -3.03 7.13
CA VAL A 527 -8.23 -4.39 6.62
C VAL A 527 -7.87 -5.47 7.64
N SER A 528 -7.16 -5.13 8.71
CA SER A 528 -6.86 -6.06 9.80
C SER A 528 -8.15 -6.56 10.48
N GLY A 529 -9.14 -5.69 10.62
CA GLY A 529 -10.45 -6.08 11.14
C GLY A 529 -11.25 -6.97 10.19
N LEU A 530 -11.14 -6.74 8.87
CA LEU A 530 -11.74 -7.63 7.86
C LEU A 530 -11.09 -9.01 7.89
N ARG A 531 -9.75 -9.04 7.92
CA ARG A 531 -8.96 -10.26 8.02
C ARG A 531 -9.20 -11.01 9.32
N GLY A 532 -9.34 -10.29 10.45
CA GLY A 532 -9.64 -10.84 11.77
C GLY A 532 -11.09 -11.25 11.95
N GLY A 533 -11.98 -10.86 11.05
CA GLY A 533 -13.42 -11.13 11.15
C GLY A 533 -14.12 -10.31 12.24
N ASP A 534 -13.61 -9.09 12.55
CA ASP A 534 -14.29 -8.18 13.47
C ASP A 534 -15.68 -7.83 12.92
N SER A 535 -16.72 -8.20 13.66
CA SER A 535 -18.11 -8.09 13.20
C SER A 535 -18.57 -6.66 12.95
N HIS A 536 -18.01 -5.67 13.68
CA HIS A 536 -18.33 -4.27 13.51
C HIS A 536 -17.63 -3.70 12.28
N VAL A 537 -16.31 -3.99 12.10
CA VAL A 537 -15.55 -3.58 10.92
C VAL A 537 -16.17 -4.15 9.65
N VAL A 538 -16.52 -5.44 9.66
CA VAL A 538 -17.22 -6.11 8.55
C VAL A 538 -18.55 -5.43 8.25
N ARG A 539 -19.38 -5.16 9.28
CA ARG A 539 -20.68 -4.51 9.08
C ARG A 539 -20.54 -3.08 8.55
N ILE A 540 -19.62 -2.31 9.10
CA ILE A 540 -19.34 -0.93 8.65
C ILE A 540 -18.89 -0.94 7.19
N THR A 541 -17.98 -1.83 6.82
CA THR A 541 -17.48 -1.93 5.44
C THR A 541 -18.60 -2.31 4.47
N ARG A 542 -19.48 -3.26 4.83
CA ARG A 542 -20.68 -3.58 4.02
C ARG A 542 -21.58 -2.36 3.87
N ASN A 543 -21.88 -1.65 4.95
CA ASN A 543 -22.74 -0.45 4.89
C ASN A 543 -22.17 0.61 3.94
N ILE A 544 -20.84 0.78 3.92
CA ILE A 544 -20.15 1.71 3.00
C ILE A 544 -20.30 1.22 1.55
N LEU A 545 -19.92 -0.02 1.27
CA LEU A 545 -19.98 -0.56 -0.10
C LEU A 545 -21.40 -0.57 -0.62
N ASP A 546 -22.36 -1.12 0.14
CA ASP A 546 -23.76 -1.24 -0.29
C ASP A 546 -24.40 0.13 -0.58
N ARG A 547 -24.09 1.14 0.24
CA ARG A 547 -24.68 2.47 0.06
C ARG A 547 -24.05 3.27 -1.06
N LEU A 548 -22.72 3.20 -1.19
CA LEU A 548 -21.99 4.10 -2.09
C LEU A 548 -21.85 3.56 -3.51
N SER A 549 -22.07 2.26 -3.71
CA SER A 549 -22.03 1.63 -5.03
C SER A 549 -23.39 1.55 -5.75
N ASN A 550 -24.49 1.88 -5.07
CA ASN A 550 -25.85 1.83 -5.59
C ASN A 550 -26.35 3.15 -6.19
#